data_c283d069aa416c507c8a49154e890d01
#
_entry.id   c283d069aa416c507c8a49154e890d01
#
_cell.length_a   1.000
_cell.length_b   1.000
_cell.length_c   1.000
_cell.angle_alpha   90.00
_cell.angle_beta   90.00
_cell.angle_gamma   90.00
#
_symmetry.space_group_name_H-M   'P 1'
#
loop_
_entity.id
_entity.type
_entity.pdbx_description
1 polymer ?
#
loop_
_entity_poly.entity_id
_entity_poly.type
_entity_poly.pdbx_seq_one_letter_code
_entity_poly.pdbx_strand_id
1 'polypeptide(L)'
;MKCLVTGGGGFLGRYVVEQCLARGDTVTVLARGDYPELARAGARLIRGDLCDAEVVAAACEGQEVVYHVAARAGFWGPYQDYYRPNVLGTEHVIEACQRHGVPKLVYTSSPSVVFGDAPQAGVDESIPYPEHYENPYPATKALAEQRVLAANGEDLLTVALRPHLIFGPRDRHLLPRVIQRARQGKLIQVGDGSNRVDFCYVADAARSHLLAADSLRPGSPVAGSMYFITQGEPVSLWPWLNQLLTALGIAPVRRRVSLPVARGLGATLEFVHRSLGLSGEPRLTRFLASELARDHYYDIGRARRELGYAPQCSMAEATVRTVADLKARADGL
;
A
#
# COMPACT_ATOMS: atom_id res chain seq x y z
N MET A 1 14.15 12.38 -15.58
CA MET A 1 12.77 12.46 -16.10
C MET A 1 11.98 13.53 -15.33
N LYS A 2 10.95 14.10 -15.96
CA LYS A 2 9.96 14.91 -15.25
C LYS A 2 8.87 13.98 -14.73
N CYS A 3 8.65 13.93 -13.44
CA CYS A 3 7.70 12.99 -12.85
C CYS A 3 6.71 13.66 -11.89
N LEU A 4 5.46 13.22 -11.93
CA LEU A 4 4.44 13.54 -10.95
C LEU A 4 4.33 12.38 -9.94
N VAL A 5 4.36 12.70 -8.65
CA VAL A 5 4.04 11.74 -7.58
C VAL A 5 2.77 12.19 -6.87
N THR A 6 1.65 11.50 -7.11
CA THR A 6 0.46 11.76 -6.32
C THR A 6 0.61 11.12 -4.94
N GLY A 7 0.15 11.81 -3.90
CA GLY A 7 0.33 11.32 -2.54
C GLY A 7 1.78 11.32 -2.03
N GLY A 8 2.66 12.13 -2.65
CA GLY A 8 4.09 12.20 -2.28
C GLY A 8 4.36 12.61 -0.83
N GLY A 9 3.39 13.21 -0.13
CA GLY A 9 3.49 13.48 1.32
C GLY A 9 3.15 12.29 2.22
N GLY A 10 2.62 11.19 1.67
CA GLY A 10 2.31 9.95 2.37
C GLY A 10 3.55 9.10 2.66
N PHE A 11 3.35 7.99 3.39
CA PHE A 11 4.46 7.12 3.81
C PHE A 11 5.28 6.59 2.62
N LEU A 12 4.66 5.84 1.71
CA LEU A 12 5.34 5.32 0.51
C LEU A 12 5.72 6.45 -0.47
N GLY A 13 4.78 7.37 -0.73
CA GLY A 13 4.99 8.44 -1.72
C GLY A 13 6.22 9.29 -1.43
N ARG A 14 6.50 9.55 -0.15
CA ARG A 14 7.70 10.28 0.27
C ARG A 14 9.00 9.58 -0.16
N TYR A 15 9.08 8.26 0.00
CA TYR A 15 10.24 7.49 -0.45
C TYR A 15 10.37 7.48 -1.98
N VAL A 16 9.25 7.44 -2.70
CA VAL A 16 9.26 7.57 -4.17
C VAL A 16 9.81 8.93 -4.57
N VAL A 17 9.34 10.03 -3.94
CA VAL A 17 9.84 11.40 -4.19
C VAL A 17 11.34 11.49 -3.90
N GLU A 18 11.79 11.01 -2.75
CA GLU A 18 13.21 11.06 -2.34
C GLU A 18 14.10 10.27 -3.31
N GLN A 19 13.66 9.09 -3.76
CA GLN A 19 14.44 8.29 -4.72
C GLN A 19 14.45 8.91 -6.12
N CYS A 20 13.36 9.52 -6.59
CA CYS A 20 13.33 10.25 -7.85
C CYS A 20 14.28 11.46 -7.80
N LEU A 21 14.25 12.27 -6.72
CA LEU A 21 15.17 13.39 -6.54
C LEU A 21 16.64 12.92 -6.50
N ALA A 22 16.93 11.84 -5.76
CA ALA A 22 18.27 11.26 -5.68
C ALA A 22 18.79 10.75 -7.04
N ARG A 23 17.88 10.32 -7.93
CA ARG A 23 18.20 9.94 -9.32
C ARG A 23 18.42 11.15 -10.23
N GLY A 24 18.14 12.36 -9.78
CA GLY A 24 18.23 13.59 -10.57
C GLY A 24 16.99 13.93 -11.40
N ASP A 25 15.84 13.35 -11.06
CA ASP A 25 14.56 13.66 -11.71
C ASP A 25 14.02 15.02 -11.24
N THR A 26 13.25 15.67 -12.12
CA THR A 26 12.43 16.83 -11.75
C THR A 26 11.10 16.33 -11.21
N VAL A 27 10.86 16.54 -9.92
CA VAL A 27 9.71 15.95 -9.23
C VAL A 27 8.64 16.98 -8.92
N THR A 28 7.42 16.71 -9.37
CA THR A 28 6.21 17.41 -8.94
C THR A 28 5.42 16.50 -8.00
N VAL A 29 4.91 17.03 -6.91
CA VAL A 29 4.09 16.31 -5.93
C VAL A 29 2.69 16.91 -5.90
N LEU A 30 1.66 16.08 -6.10
CA LEU A 30 0.27 16.46 -5.86
C LEU A 30 -0.19 15.83 -4.55
N ALA A 31 -0.56 16.67 -3.57
CA ALA A 31 -1.04 16.23 -2.26
C ALA A 31 -1.94 17.27 -1.60
N ARG A 32 -2.80 16.82 -0.66
CA ARG A 32 -3.75 17.70 0.05
C ARG A 32 -3.10 18.56 1.14
N GLY A 33 -2.04 18.05 1.75
CA GLY A 33 -1.31 18.70 2.83
C GLY A 33 -0.19 19.60 2.32
N ASP A 34 0.42 20.29 3.26
CA ASP A 34 1.65 21.05 3.04
C ASP A 34 2.87 20.24 3.54
N TYR A 35 3.91 20.17 2.72
CA TYR A 35 5.11 19.36 2.96
C TYR A 35 6.39 20.16 2.67
N PRO A 36 6.70 21.17 3.50
CA PRO A 36 7.83 22.07 3.25
C PRO A 36 9.18 21.34 3.19
N GLU A 37 9.30 20.19 3.82
CA GLU A 37 10.48 19.35 3.73
C GLU A 37 10.71 18.78 2.33
N LEU A 38 9.65 18.46 1.58
CA LEU A 38 9.78 18.00 0.19
C LEU A 38 10.15 19.16 -0.75
N ALA A 39 9.60 20.36 -0.49
CA ALA A 39 10.01 21.56 -1.24
C ALA A 39 11.47 21.90 -1.00
N ARG A 40 11.95 21.83 0.26
CA ARG A 40 13.37 22.04 0.58
C ARG A 40 14.29 20.97 -0.05
N ALA A 41 13.78 19.78 -0.27
CA ALA A 41 14.49 18.72 -0.98
C ALA A 41 14.52 18.91 -2.50
N GLY A 42 13.80 19.89 -3.06
CA GLY A 42 13.79 20.23 -4.49
C GLY A 42 12.53 19.81 -5.25
N ALA A 43 11.51 19.27 -4.59
CA ALA A 43 10.25 18.93 -5.25
C ALA A 43 9.34 20.17 -5.42
N ARG A 44 8.69 20.29 -6.59
CA ARG A 44 7.59 21.23 -6.79
C ARG A 44 6.32 20.71 -6.15
N LEU A 45 5.69 21.48 -5.27
CA LEU A 45 4.44 21.08 -4.62
C LEU A 45 3.23 21.70 -5.32
N ILE A 46 2.21 20.88 -5.58
CA ILE A 46 0.87 21.29 -5.98
C ILE A 46 -0.08 20.81 -4.88
N ARG A 47 -0.77 21.74 -4.24
CA ARG A 47 -1.79 21.40 -3.25
C ARG A 47 -3.12 21.18 -3.95
N GLY A 48 -3.70 19.97 -3.79
CA GLY A 48 -4.98 19.65 -4.38
C GLY A 48 -5.51 18.28 -4.01
N ASP A 49 -6.77 18.03 -4.37
CA ASP A 49 -7.43 16.74 -4.18
C ASP A 49 -7.52 16.02 -5.53
N LEU A 50 -7.35 14.69 -5.54
CA LEU A 50 -7.53 13.85 -6.73
C LEU A 50 -8.97 13.89 -7.29
N CYS A 51 -9.93 14.26 -6.44
CA CYS A 51 -11.33 14.43 -6.87
C CYS A 51 -11.57 15.73 -7.67
N ASP A 52 -10.56 16.57 -7.82
CA ASP A 52 -10.58 17.78 -8.64
C ASP A 52 -9.82 17.50 -9.95
N ALA A 53 -10.57 17.27 -11.03
CA ALA A 53 -10.03 16.89 -12.33
C ALA A 53 -9.09 17.96 -12.91
N GLU A 54 -9.41 19.26 -12.73
CA GLU A 54 -8.59 20.34 -13.29
C GLU A 54 -7.25 20.47 -12.56
N VAL A 55 -7.25 20.28 -11.24
CA VAL A 55 -5.99 20.25 -10.46
C VAL A 55 -5.12 19.08 -10.87
N VAL A 56 -5.72 17.90 -11.11
CA VAL A 56 -5.01 16.71 -11.59
C VAL A 56 -4.45 16.94 -12.99
N ALA A 57 -5.26 17.53 -13.89
CA ALA A 57 -4.83 17.84 -15.25
C ALA A 57 -3.63 18.80 -15.24
N ALA A 58 -3.71 19.91 -14.48
CA ALA A 58 -2.61 20.87 -14.35
C ALA A 58 -1.34 20.22 -13.75
N ALA A 59 -1.48 19.23 -12.86
CA ALA A 59 -0.34 18.53 -12.29
C ALA A 59 0.33 17.58 -13.29
N CYS A 60 -0.42 17.00 -14.24
CA CYS A 60 0.08 16.09 -15.27
C CYS A 60 0.74 16.81 -16.45
N GLU A 61 0.50 18.12 -16.63
CA GLU A 61 1.03 18.88 -17.75
C GLU A 61 2.57 18.81 -17.80
N GLY A 62 3.10 18.39 -18.96
CA GLY A 62 4.54 18.30 -19.22
C GLY A 62 5.31 17.24 -18.45
N GLN A 63 4.61 16.26 -17.82
CA GLN A 63 5.24 15.14 -17.15
C GLN A 63 5.57 14.01 -18.15
N GLU A 64 6.61 13.24 -17.85
CA GLU A 64 7.03 12.06 -18.62
C GLU A 64 6.57 10.76 -17.95
N VAL A 65 6.29 10.78 -16.65
CA VAL A 65 5.76 9.67 -15.87
C VAL A 65 4.92 10.14 -14.70
N VAL A 66 3.84 9.43 -14.42
CA VAL A 66 3.04 9.61 -13.20
C VAL A 66 3.20 8.39 -12.31
N TYR A 67 3.68 8.60 -11.09
CA TYR A 67 3.62 7.64 -9.99
C TYR A 67 2.36 7.91 -9.17
N HIS A 68 1.32 7.11 -9.42
CA HIS A 68 0.05 7.28 -8.73
C HIS A 68 0.01 6.48 -7.43
N VAL A 69 0.50 7.09 -6.34
CA VAL A 69 0.63 6.46 -5.02
C VAL A 69 -0.52 6.81 -4.09
N ALA A 70 -1.20 7.91 -4.34
CA ALA A 70 -2.28 8.37 -3.48
C ALA A 70 -3.46 7.39 -3.47
N ALA A 71 -3.90 7.04 -2.27
CA ALA A 71 -5.11 6.27 -2.03
C ALA A 71 -5.65 6.55 -0.62
N ARG A 72 -6.95 6.35 -0.42
CA ARG A 72 -7.53 6.20 0.92
C ARG A 72 -7.45 4.73 1.30
N ALA A 73 -6.63 4.42 2.30
CA ALA A 73 -6.58 3.11 2.94
C ALA A 73 -7.43 3.08 4.22
N GLY A 74 -7.86 1.89 4.63
CA GLY A 74 -8.62 1.68 5.87
C GLY A 74 -9.38 0.35 5.86
N PHE A 75 -9.89 -0.02 7.02
CA PHE A 75 -10.60 -1.29 7.21
C PHE A 75 -12.12 -1.12 7.38
N TRP A 76 -12.62 0.14 7.38
CA TRP A 76 -14.02 0.45 7.65
C TRP A 76 -14.41 1.84 7.16
N GLY A 77 -15.68 2.00 6.79
CA GLY A 77 -16.27 3.28 6.43
C GLY A 77 -17.25 3.17 5.26
N PRO A 78 -17.93 4.29 4.90
CA PRO A 78 -18.82 4.33 3.73
C PRO A 78 -18.04 4.04 2.44
N TYR A 79 -18.66 3.30 1.52
CA TYR A 79 -18.06 2.96 0.23
C TYR A 79 -17.62 4.20 -0.55
N GLN A 80 -18.45 5.25 -0.56
CA GLN A 80 -18.19 6.50 -1.30
C GLN A 80 -16.94 7.24 -0.83
N ASP A 81 -16.58 7.09 0.45
CA ASP A 81 -15.36 7.69 1.01
C ASP A 81 -14.08 7.09 0.42
N TYR A 82 -14.15 5.84 -0.04
CA TYR A 82 -13.07 5.14 -0.73
C TYR A 82 -13.19 5.28 -2.24
N TYR A 83 -14.42 5.21 -2.78
CA TYR A 83 -14.67 5.29 -4.21
C TYR A 83 -14.16 6.60 -4.80
N ARG A 84 -14.50 7.73 -4.19
CA ARG A 84 -14.09 9.04 -4.70
C ARG A 84 -12.57 9.19 -4.86
N PRO A 85 -11.72 9.01 -3.81
CA PRO A 85 -10.27 9.17 -3.99
C PRO A 85 -9.62 8.00 -4.75
N ASN A 86 -10.10 6.76 -4.59
CA ASN A 86 -9.42 5.59 -5.14
C ASN A 86 -9.83 5.28 -6.58
N VAL A 87 -11.11 5.48 -6.94
CA VAL A 87 -11.61 5.17 -8.29
C VAL A 87 -11.70 6.44 -9.11
N LEU A 88 -12.55 7.40 -8.72
CA LEU A 88 -12.72 8.65 -9.46
C LEU A 88 -11.40 9.42 -9.57
N GLY A 89 -10.64 9.53 -8.46
CA GLY A 89 -9.32 10.15 -8.50
C GLY A 89 -8.33 9.45 -9.43
N THR A 90 -8.41 8.11 -9.57
CA THR A 90 -7.59 7.36 -10.53
C THR A 90 -8.05 7.60 -11.97
N GLU A 91 -9.36 7.67 -12.20
CA GLU A 91 -9.92 8.01 -13.52
C GLU A 91 -9.45 9.40 -13.97
N HIS A 92 -9.47 10.41 -13.09
CA HIS A 92 -8.93 11.74 -13.40
C HIS A 92 -7.43 11.70 -13.74
N VAL A 93 -6.63 10.85 -13.06
CA VAL A 93 -5.21 10.70 -13.39
C VAL A 93 -5.02 10.06 -14.76
N ILE A 94 -5.80 9.04 -15.11
CA ILE A 94 -5.77 8.40 -16.43
C ILE A 94 -6.12 9.40 -17.52
N GLU A 95 -7.26 10.09 -17.38
CA GLU A 95 -7.74 11.12 -18.31
C GLU A 95 -6.73 12.24 -18.48
N ALA A 96 -6.12 12.72 -17.38
CA ALA A 96 -5.10 13.75 -17.40
C ALA A 96 -3.83 13.28 -18.14
N CYS A 97 -3.39 12.03 -17.92
CA CYS A 97 -2.26 11.45 -18.66
C CYS A 97 -2.54 11.42 -20.15
N GLN A 98 -3.71 10.95 -20.57
CA GLN A 98 -4.11 10.90 -21.98
C GLN A 98 -4.22 12.30 -22.59
N ARG A 99 -4.88 13.24 -21.88
CA ARG A 99 -5.06 14.63 -22.33
C ARG A 99 -3.74 15.37 -22.56
N HIS A 100 -2.75 15.13 -21.71
CA HIS A 100 -1.46 15.83 -21.75
C HIS A 100 -0.33 15.00 -22.38
N GLY A 101 -0.64 13.82 -22.94
CA GLY A 101 0.34 12.97 -23.61
C GLY A 101 1.41 12.44 -22.67
N VAL A 102 1.07 12.17 -21.40
CA VAL A 102 2.01 11.53 -20.46
C VAL A 102 2.15 10.05 -20.83
N PRO A 103 3.36 9.59 -21.23
CA PRO A 103 3.49 8.26 -21.82
C PRO A 103 3.44 7.11 -20.80
N LYS A 104 3.61 7.37 -19.50
CA LYS A 104 3.77 6.32 -18.48
C LYS A 104 2.97 6.58 -17.22
N LEU A 105 2.23 5.57 -16.76
CA LEU A 105 1.51 5.57 -15.48
C LEU A 105 1.89 4.34 -14.66
N VAL A 106 2.53 4.55 -13.52
CA VAL A 106 2.81 3.51 -12.52
C VAL A 106 1.83 3.66 -11.37
N TYR A 107 0.96 2.67 -11.20
CA TYR A 107 -0.10 2.67 -10.20
C TYR A 107 0.27 1.82 -8.99
N THR A 108 0.13 2.38 -7.80
CA THR A 108 0.25 1.63 -6.54
C THR A 108 -1.08 0.97 -6.22
N SER A 109 -1.16 -0.33 -6.45
CA SER A 109 -2.28 -1.18 -6.04
C SER A 109 -2.02 -1.81 -4.65
N SER A 110 -2.57 -2.97 -4.39
CA SER A 110 -2.40 -3.74 -3.15
C SER A 110 -2.74 -5.21 -3.40
N PRO A 111 -2.10 -6.19 -2.74
CA PRO A 111 -2.54 -7.58 -2.80
C PRO A 111 -3.96 -7.80 -2.25
N SER A 112 -4.47 -6.89 -1.43
CA SER A 112 -5.85 -6.95 -0.93
C SER A 112 -6.91 -7.00 -2.06
N VAL A 113 -6.56 -6.58 -3.28
CA VAL A 113 -7.47 -6.66 -4.44
C VAL A 113 -7.81 -8.10 -4.85
N VAL A 114 -6.98 -9.05 -4.48
CA VAL A 114 -7.18 -10.48 -4.71
C VAL A 114 -7.39 -11.27 -3.41
N PHE A 115 -7.41 -10.59 -2.26
CA PHE A 115 -7.62 -11.25 -0.97
C PHE A 115 -9.07 -11.71 -0.82
N GLY A 116 -9.25 -13.02 -0.68
CA GLY A 116 -10.55 -13.68 -0.58
C GLY A 116 -10.67 -14.58 0.65
N ASP A 117 -11.60 -15.54 0.57
CA ASP A 117 -11.87 -16.47 1.68
C ASP A 117 -10.86 -17.61 1.84
N ALA A 118 -10.06 -17.91 0.81
CA ALA A 118 -9.03 -18.94 0.86
C ALA A 118 -7.66 -18.35 1.30
N PRO A 119 -6.81 -19.15 1.99
CA PRO A 119 -5.43 -18.79 2.22
C PRO A 119 -4.67 -18.57 0.90
N GLN A 120 -3.75 -17.62 0.89
CA GLN A 120 -2.93 -17.27 -0.27
C GLN A 120 -1.46 -17.56 0.04
N ALA A 121 -1.04 -18.79 -0.23
CA ALA A 121 0.29 -19.28 0.10
C ALA A 121 1.16 -19.41 -1.16
N GLY A 122 2.01 -18.41 -1.41
CA GLY A 122 2.92 -18.40 -2.56
C GLY A 122 2.21 -18.24 -3.91
N VAL A 123 1.07 -17.57 -3.93
CA VAL A 123 0.30 -17.34 -5.17
C VAL A 123 0.95 -16.25 -6.02
N ASP A 124 0.82 -16.36 -7.33
CA ASP A 124 1.30 -15.39 -8.32
C ASP A 124 0.17 -14.50 -8.85
N GLU A 125 0.47 -13.66 -9.83
CA GLU A 125 -0.47 -12.69 -10.40
C GLU A 125 -1.62 -13.32 -11.19
N SER A 126 -1.64 -14.63 -11.43
CA SER A 126 -2.73 -15.34 -12.09
C SER A 126 -3.97 -15.52 -11.19
N ILE A 127 -3.83 -15.27 -9.88
CA ILE A 127 -4.96 -15.35 -8.94
C ILE A 127 -6.06 -14.35 -9.34
N PRO A 128 -7.33 -14.80 -9.47
CA PRO A 128 -8.42 -13.92 -9.87
C PRO A 128 -8.85 -12.96 -8.77
N TYR A 129 -9.51 -11.88 -9.16
CA TYR A 129 -10.24 -11.05 -8.22
C TYR A 129 -11.39 -11.85 -7.59
N PRO A 130 -11.66 -11.66 -6.27
CA PRO A 130 -12.80 -12.33 -5.63
C PRO A 130 -14.13 -11.74 -6.13
N GLU A 131 -15.20 -12.54 -6.12
CA GLU A 131 -16.53 -12.08 -6.50
C GLU A 131 -17.09 -11.01 -5.55
N HIS A 132 -16.72 -11.10 -4.26
CA HIS A 132 -17.21 -10.21 -3.21
C HIS A 132 -16.08 -9.73 -2.31
N TYR A 133 -16.16 -8.45 -1.92
CA TYR A 133 -15.23 -7.84 -0.97
C TYR A 133 -15.94 -7.52 0.35
N GLU A 134 -15.38 -7.94 1.46
CA GLU A 134 -15.88 -7.60 2.80
C GLU A 134 -15.58 -6.13 3.21
N ASN A 135 -14.73 -5.42 2.45
CA ASN A 135 -14.22 -4.09 2.79
C ASN A 135 -14.22 -3.19 1.56
N PRO A 136 -14.66 -1.91 1.68
CA PRO A 136 -14.61 -0.94 0.58
C PRO A 136 -13.21 -0.67 0.02
N TYR A 137 -12.15 -0.76 0.85
CA TYR A 137 -10.79 -0.48 0.39
C TYR A 137 -10.33 -1.46 -0.71
N PRO A 138 -10.28 -2.79 -0.49
CA PRO A 138 -9.89 -3.70 -1.57
C PRO A 138 -10.84 -3.64 -2.78
N ALA A 139 -12.15 -3.46 -2.58
CA ALA A 139 -13.10 -3.32 -3.66
C ALA A 139 -12.78 -2.13 -4.58
N THR A 140 -12.53 -0.96 -3.99
CA THR A 140 -12.21 0.25 -4.76
C THR A 140 -10.81 0.21 -5.36
N LYS A 141 -9.84 -0.43 -4.68
CA LYS A 141 -8.50 -0.63 -5.25
C LYS A 141 -8.51 -1.59 -6.43
N ALA A 142 -9.31 -2.66 -6.38
CA ALA A 142 -9.47 -3.60 -7.50
C ALA A 142 -10.11 -2.92 -8.72
N LEU A 143 -11.16 -2.14 -8.51
CA LEU A 143 -11.80 -1.38 -9.60
C LEU A 143 -10.83 -0.38 -10.23
N ALA A 144 -10.08 0.36 -9.41
CA ALA A 144 -9.09 1.31 -9.90
C ALA A 144 -7.94 0.61 -10.67
N GLU A 145 -7.45 -0.53 -10.16
CA GLU A 145 -6.43 -1.33 -10.85
C GLU A 145 -6.91 -1.78 -12.23
N GLN A 146 -8.14 -2.29 -12.31
CA GLN A 146 -8.74 -2.70 -13.59
C GLN A 146 -8.86 -1.53 -14.57
N ARG A 147 -9.21 -0.31 -14.10
CA ARG A 147 -9.25 0.90 -14.92
C ARG A 147 -7.87 1.27 -15.46
N VAL A 148 -6.85 1.21 -14.60
CA VAL A 148 -5.46 1.49 -14.99
C VAL A 148 -4.97 0.48 -16.04
N LEU A 149 -5.21 -0.81 -15.84
CA LEU A 149 -4.79 -1.85 -16.77
C LEU A 149 -5.54 -1.76 -18.10
N ALA A 150 -6.84 -1.43 -18.08
CA ALA A 150 -7.65 -1.22 -19.26
C ALA A 150 -7.25 0.04 -20.06
N ALA A 151 -6.63 1.02 -19.42
CA ALA A 151 -6.13 2.24 -20.07
C ALA A 151 -4.79 2.05 -20.77
N ASN A 152 -4.17 0.86 -20.65
CA ASN A 152 -2.91 0.57 -21.34
C ASN A 152 -3.11 0.55 -22.85
N GLY A 153 -2.31 1.31 -23.58
CA GLY A 153 -2.39 1.44 -25.02
C GLY A 153 -1.16 2.13 -25.61
N GLU A 154 -1.27 2.55 -26.87
CA GLU A 154 -0.17 3.19 -27.61
C GLU A 154 0.20 4.56 -26.99
N ASP A 155 -0.80 5.32 -26.53
CA ASP A 155 -0.61 6.68 -26.02
C ASP A 155 -0.29 6.70 -24.52
N LEU A 156 -0.64 5.66 -23.77
CA LEU A 156 -0.41 5.56 -22.32
C LEU A 156 -0.03 4.13 -21.93
N LEU A 157 1.21 3.93 -21.56
CA LEU A 157 1.67 2.65 -21.00
C LEU A 157 1.40 2.63 -19.51
N THR A 158 0.74 1.59 -19.01
CA THR A 158 0.38 1.47 -17.61
C THR A 158 0.96 0.21 -16.97
N VAL A 159 1.20 0.26 -15.66
CA VAL A 159 1.58 -0.89 -14.85
C VAL A 159 1.03 -0.73 -13.44
N ALA A 160 0.56 -1.83 -12.83
CA ALA A 160 0.11 -1.84 -11.45
C ALA A 160 1.10 -2.60 -10.55
N LEU A 161 1.43 -2.01 -9.42
CA LEU A 161 2.26 -2.66 -8.40
C LEU A 161 1.39 -2.98 -7.17
N ARG A 162 1.50 -4.20 -6.65
CA ARG A 162 0.79 -4.69 -5.47
C ARG A 162 1.77 -4.88 -4.30
N PRO A 163 2.28 -3.79 -3.68
CA PRO A 163 3.14 -3.91 -2.51
C PRO A 163 2.34 -4.42 -1.31
N HIS A 164 2.90 -5.41 -0.58
CA HIS A 164 2.22 -6.05 0.54
C HIS A 164 2.74 -5.55 1.88
N LEU A 165 1.84 -5.20 2.80
CA LEU A 165 2.13 -4.82 4.18
C LEU A 165 3.40 -3.95 4.30
N ILE A 166 3.36 -2.77 3.67
CA ILE A 166 4.52 -1.87 3.63
C ILE A 166 4.87 -1.43 5.05
N PHE A 167 6.11 -1.63 5.46
CA PHE A 167 6.64 -1.21 6.75
C PHE A 167 8.04 -0.60 6.62
N GLY A 168 8.49 0.10 7.64
CA GLY A 168 9.83 0.71 7.64
C GLY A 168 9.89 1.97 8.49
N PRO A 169 11.04 2.65 8.51
CA PRO A 169 11.18 3.95 9.16
C PRO A 169 10.14 4.94 8.67
N ARG A 170 9.65 5.79 9.55
CA ARG A 170 8.60 6.80 9.29
C ARG A 170 7.20 6.21 9.01
N ASP A 171 6.97 4.90 9.22
CA ASP A 171 5.62 4.33 9.20
C ASP A 171 4.72 5.06 10.23
N ARG A 172 3.53 5.49 9.76
CA ARG A 172 2.51 6.16 10.59
C ARG A 172 1.19 5.37 10.63
N HIS A 173 1.14 4.22 9.98
CA HIS A 173 -0.12 3.52 9.72
C HIS A 173 -0.16 2.11 10.32
N LEU A 174 0.69 1.20 9.89
CA LEU A 174 0.62 -0.21 10.23
C LEU A 174 1.16 -0.49 11.63
N LEU A 175 2.46 -0.32 11.81
CA LEU A 175 3.12 -0.68 13.06
C LEU A 175 2.71 0.19 14.25
N PRO A 176 2.54 1.53 14.13
CA PRO A 176 2.09 2.35 15.26
C PRO A 176 0.74 1.91 15.82
N ARG A 177 -0.23 1.51 14.97
CA ARG A 177 -1.53 0.99 15.43
C ARG A 177 -1.39 -0.32 16.20
N VAL A 178 -0.56 -1.23 15.70
CA VAL A 178 -0.29 -2.52 16.34
C VAL A 178 0.40 -2.31 17.69
N ILE A 179 1.44 -1.48 17.73
CA ILE A 179 2.20 -1.13 18.94
C ILE A 179 1.30 -0.48 19.99
N GLN A 180 0.47 0.47 19.59
CA GLN A 180 -0.49 1.12 20.50
C GLN A 180 -1.46 0.11 21.13
N ARG A 181 -2.00 -0.82 20.33
CA ARG A 181 -2.88 -1.89 20.84
C ARG A 181 -2.15 -2.84 21.78
N ALA A 182 -0.89 -3.19 21.45
CA ALA A 182 -0.06 -4.03 22.31
C ALA A 182 0.23 -3.37 23.66
N ARG A 183 0.63 -2.08 23.67
CA ARG A 183 0.85 -1.29 24.90
C ARG A 183 -0.39 -1.20 25.78
N GLN A 184 -1.58 -1.17 25.18
CA GLN A 184 -2.86 -1.14 25.89
C GLN A 184 -3.33 -2.54 26.33
N GLY A 185 -2.59 -3.62 26.04
CA GLY A 185 -3.00 -5.00 26.33
C GLY A 185 -4.23 -5.46 25.52
N LYS A 186 -4.55 -4.76 24.41
CA LYS A 186 -5.73 -5.01 23.56
C LYS A 186 -5.42 -5.81 22.30
N LEU A 187 -4.14 -6.11 22.04
CA LEU A 187 -3.76 -6.95 20.93
C LEU A 187 -3.94 -8.42 21.29
N ILE A 188 -4.64 -9.15 20.47
CA ILE A 188 -4.96 -10.57 20.66
C ILE A 188 -4.58 -11.31 19.40
N GLN A 189 -3.87 -12.42 19.54
CA GLN A 189 -3.55 -13.32 18.44
C GLN A 189 -4.82 -13.96 17.90
N VAL A 190 -5.02 -13.92 16.58
CA VAL A 190 -6.09 -14.64 15.90
C VAL A 190 -5.51 -15.91 15.27
N GLY A 191 -6.17 -17.05 15.50
CA GLY A 191 -5.67 -18.34 15.05
C GLY A 191 -4.61 -18.95 15.97
N ASP A 192 -3.94 -19.98 15.48
CA ASP A 192 -2.89 -20.70 16.21
C ASP A 192 -1.52 -20.01 16.15
N GLY A 193 -1.35 -19.04 15.26
CA GLY A 193 -0.11 -18.29 15.07
C GLY A 193 0.85 -18.90 14.05
N SER A 194 0.43 -19.96 13.35
CA SER A 194 1.24 -20.61 12.30
C SER A 194 1.23 -19.87 10.97
N ASN A 195 0.27 -18.95 10.79
CA ASN A 195 0.09 -18.24 9.52
C ASN A 195 1.33 -17.44 9.10
N ARG A 196 1.66 -17.58 7.81
CA ARG A 196 2.79 -16.91 7.19
C ARG A 196 2.31 -15.71 6.37
N VAL A 197 3.07 -14.64 6.48
CA VAL A 197 2.84 -13.40 5.72
C VAL A 197 4.16 -12.89 5.17
N ASP A 198 4.13 -12.18 4.08
CA ASP A 198 5.26 -11.40 3.65
C ASP A 198 5.00 -9.90 3.82
N PHE A 199 6.06 -9.16 3.85
CA PHE A 199 6.06 -7.72 4.01
C PHE A 199 6.87 -7.08 2.88
N CYS A 200 6.71 -5.80 2.70
CA CYS A 200 7.55 -5.01 1.82
C CYS A 200 8.22 -3.87 2.58
N TYR A 201 9.54 -3.80 2.58
CA TYR A 201 10.26 -2.67 3.13
C TYR A 201 10.03 -1.43 2.28
N VAL A 202 9.69 -0.33 2.91
CA VAL A 202 9.21 0.87 2.21
C VAL A 202 10.18 1.41 1.15
N ALA A 203 11.50 1.34 1.40
CA ALA A 203 12.49 1.78 0.41
C ALA A 203 12.51 0.87 -0.83
N ASP A 204 12.32 -0.44 -0.66
CA ASP A 204 12.22 -1.40 -1.76
C ASP A 204 10.88 -1.26 -2.50
N ALA A 205 9.79 -1.00 -1.76
CA ALA A 205 8.51 -0.66 -2.37
C ALA A 205 8.60 0.60 -3.24
N ALA A 206 9.28 1.64 -2.78
CA ALA A 206 9.51 2.84 -3.59
C ALA A 206 10.39 2.55 -4.81
N ARG A 207 11.48 1.79 -4.63
CA ARG A 207 12.36 1.40 -5.72
C ARG A 207 11.65 0.60 -6.81
N SER A 208 10.69 -0.26 -6.45
CA SER A 208 9.92 -1.01 -7.45
C SER A 208 9.14 -0.09 -8.40
N HIS A 209 8.71 1.09 -7.94
CA HIS A 209 8.03 2.08 -8.80
C HIS A 209 8.97 2.65 -9.86
N LEU A 210 10.21 2.97 -9.47
CA LEU A 210 11.21 3.47 -10.41
C LEU A 210 11.59 2.39 -11.44
N LEU A 211 11.82 1.17 -10.98
CA LEU A 211 12.11 0.03 -11.85
C LEU A 211 10.98 -0.24 -12.84
N ALA A 212 9.73 -0.16 -12.38
CA ALA A 212 8.57 -0.33 -13.24
C ALA A 212 8.50 0.76 -14.32
N ALA A 213 8.71 2.03 -13.97
CA ALA A 213 8.75 3.13 -14.94
C ALA A 213 9.88 2.98 -15.97
N ASP A 214 11.05 2.50 -15.55
CA ASP A 214 12.21 2.28 -16.42
C ASP A 214 11.99 1.10 -17.38
N SER A 215 11.27 0.06 -16.92
CA SER A 215 10.93 -1.14 -17.72
C SER A 215 9.71 -0.93 -18.62
N LEU A 216 8.91 0.10 -18.36
CA LEU A 216 7.68 0.39 -19.10
C LEU A 216 8.01 1.02 -20.46
N ARG A 217 7.96 0.20 -21.51
CA ARG A 217 8.29 0.56 -22.91
C ARG A 217 7.27 -0.07 -23.86
N PRO A 218 7.05 0.49 -25.06
CA PRO A 218 6.21 -0.14 -26.07
C PRO A 218 6.65 -1.59 -26.34
N GLY A 219 5.69 -2.52 -26.33
CA GLY A 219 5.93 -3.95 -26.56
C GLY A 219 6.63 -4.70 -25.41
N SER A 220 6.91 -4.03 -24.26
CA SER A 220 7.46 -4.74 -23.09
C SER A 220 6.36 -5.56 -22.41
N PRO A 221 6.69 -6.70 -21.74
CA PRO A 221 5.72 -7.49 -20.98
C PRO A 221 5.20 -6.73 -19.74
N VAL A 222 5.82 -5.60 -19.42
CA VAL A 222 5.44 -4.76 -18.27
C VAL A 222 4.20 -3.93 -18.57
N ALA A 223 4.02 -3.52 -19.82
CA ALA A 223 2.88 -2.70 -20.24
C ALA A 223 1.56 -3.47 -20.09
N GLY A 224 0.61 -2.90 -19.36
CA GLY A 224 -0.68 -3.51 -19.04
C GLY A 224 -0.62 -4.65 -18.01
N SER A 225 0.48 -4.78 -17.28
CA SER A 225 0.70 -5.87 -16.31
C SER A 225 0.60 -5.41 -14.86
N MET A 226 0.46 -6.39 -13.96
CA MET A 226 0.50 -6.18 -12.51
C MET A 226 1.58 -7.06 -11.88
N TYR A 227 2.12 -6.63 -10.71
CA TYR A 227 3.21 -7.31 -10.01
C TYR A 227 3.03 -7.27 -8.51
N PHE A 228 3.17 -8.43 -7.86
CA PHE A 228 3.36 -8.47 -6.41
C PHE A 228 4.75 -7.97 -6.03
N ILE A 229 4.81 -7.15 -4.98
CA ILE A 229 6.05 -6.53 -4.50
C ILE A 229 6.17 -6.81 -3.00
N THR A 230 7.14 -7.65 -2.63
CA THR A 230 7.41 -8.05 -1.24
C THR A 230 8.91 -8.22 -1.04
N GLN A 231 9.36 -8.50 0.21
CA GLN A 231 10.77 -8.87 0.44
C GLN A 231 11.10 -10.28 -0.09
N GLY A 232 10.09 -11.10 -0.45
CA GLY A 232 10.31 -12.49 -0.89
C GLY A 232 10.79 -13.41 0.24
N GLU A 233 10.63 -13.00 1.48
CA GLU A 233 10.98 -13.72 2.72
C GLU A 233 9.76 -13.79 3.64
N PRO A 234 8.79 -14.71 3.39
CA PRO A 234 7.61 -14.85 4.24
C PRO A 234 7.98 -15.26 5.66
N VAL A 235 7.39 -14.59 6.64
CA VAL A 235 7.61 -14.82 8.07
C VAL A 235 6.34 -15.32 8.76
N SER A 236 6.47 -16.04 9.86
CA SER A 236 5.35 -16.33 10.74
C SER A 236 4.94 -15.03 11.44
N LEU A 237 3.72 -14.55 11.19
CA LEU A 237 3.24 -13.21 11.61
C LEU A 237 3.42 -12.97 13.10
N TRP A 238 2.89 -13.86 13.92
CA TRP A 238 2.84 -13.65 15.37
C TRP A 238 4.21 -13.79 16.06
N PRO A 239 5.07 -14.77 15.71
CA PRO A 239 6.45 -14.82 16.17
C PRO A 239 7.24 -13.56 15.80
N TRP A 240 7.18 -13.12 14.53
CA TRP A 240 7.84 -11.90 14.06
C TRP A 240 7.36 -10.65 14.83
N LEU A 241 6.04 -10.52 14.99
CA LEU A 241 5.45 -9.40 15.72
C LEU A 241 5.89 -9.38 17.19
N ASN A 242 5.92 -10.55 17.84
CA ASN A 242 6.36 -10.66 19.23
C ASN A 242 7.86 -10.33 19.39
N GLN A 243 8.70 -10.69 18.42
CA GLN A 243 10.11 -10.26 18.42
C GLN A 243 10.23 -8.73 18.31
N LEU A 244 9.47 -8.11 17.40
CA LEU A 244 9.42 -6.64 17.24
C LEU A 244 8.95 -5.96 18.52
N LEU A 245 7.87 -6.42 19.14
CA LEU A 245 7.35 -5.88 20.39
C LEU A 245 8.37 -6.00 21.52
N THR A 246 9.02 -7.17 21.66
CA THR A 246 10.06 -7.39 22.65
C THR A 246 11.26 -6.46 22.45
N ALA A 247 11.68 -6.27 21.20
CA ALA A 247 12.76 -5.32 20.85
C ALA A 247 12.41 -3.86 21.23
N LEU A 248 11.12 -3.51 21.29
CA LEU A 248 10.60 -2.21 21.73
C LEU A 248 10.32 -2.15 23.25
N GLY A 249 10.67 -3.19 24.02
CA GLY A 249 10.38 -3.26 25.46
C GLY A 249 8.90 -3.49 25.78
N ILE A 250 8.10 -3.99 24.82
CA ILE A 250 6.68 -4.26 24.99
C ILE A 250 6.47 -5.76 25.19
N ALA A 251 5.60 -6.12 26.15
CA ALA A 251 5.29 -7.51 26.41
C ALA A 251 4.71 -8.22 25.17
N PRO A 252 5.14 -9.47 24.90
CA PRO A 252 4.62 -10.24 23.76
C PRO A 252 3.14 -10.58 23.97
N VAL A 253 2.45 -10.76 22.83
CA VAL A 253 1.02 -11.16 22.79
C VAL A 253 0.90 -12.61 23.24
N ARG A 254 0.13 -12.85 24.31
CA ARG A 254 -0.10 -14.20 24.85
C ARG A 254 -1.54 -14.67 24.71
N ARG A 255 -2.48 -13.72 24.64
CA ARG A 255 -3.92 -14.04 24.47
C ARG A 255 -4.18 -14.44 23.03
N ARG A 256 -4.96 -15.50 22.84
CA ARG A 256 -5.35 -15.99 21.52
C ARG A 256 -6.86 -16.23 21.43
N VAL A 257 -7.38 -16.11 20.22
CA VAL A 257 -8.77 -16.41 19.88
C VAL A 257 -8.79 -17.17 18.55
N SER A 258 -9.70 -18.13 18.40
CA SER A 258 -9.83 -18.83 17.12
C SER A 258 -10.42 -17.93 16.03
N LEU A 259 -10.11 -18.22 14.77
CA LEU A 259 -10.61 -17.43 13.64
C LEU A 259 -12.14 -17.36 13.58
N PRO A 260 -12.92 -18.47 13.78
CA PRO A 260 -14.38 -18.39 13.77
C PRO A 260 -14.93 -17.43 14.85
N VAL A 261 -14.36 -17.48 16.06
CA VAL A 261 -14.77 -16.58 17.16
C VAL A 261 -14.41 -15.13 16.84
N ALA A 262 -13.20 -14.88 16.32
CA ALA A 262 -12.78 -13.53 15.92
C ALA A 262 -13.66 -12.97 14.78
N ARG A 263 -14.03 -13.78 13.78
CA ARG A 263 -14.94 -13.37 12.70
C ARG A 263 -16.35 -13.10 13.22
N GLY A 264 -16.88 -13.94 14.13
CA GLY A 264 -18.17 -13.71 14.78
C GLY A 264 -18.20 -12.40 15.56
N LEU A 265 -17.16 -12.14 16.36
CA LEU A 265 -16.99 -10.86 17.06
C LEU A 265 -16.88 -9.69 16.08
N GLY A 266 -16.11 -9.83 15.01
CA GLY A 266 -16.00 -8.84 13.95
C GLY A 266 -17.36 -8.52 13.33
N ALA A 267 -18.14 -9.53 12.94
CA ALA A 267 -19.48 -9.36 12.39
C ALA A 267 -20.43 -8.61 13.36
N THR A 268 -20.38 -8.94 14.65
CA THR A 268 -21.17 -8.24 15.67
C THR A 268 -20.77 -6.77 15.78
N LEU A 269 -19.46 -6.49 15.84
CA LEU A 269 -18.97 -5.11 15.93
C LEU A 269 -19.31 -4.30 14.67
N GLU A 270 -19.19 -4.89 13.47
CA GLU A 270 -19.60 -4.28 12.21
C GLU A 270 -21.11 -3.96 12.19
N PHE A 271 -21.95 -4.90 12.66
CA PHE A 271 -23.39 -4.69 12.75
C PHE A 271 -23.74 -3.54 13.72
N VAL A 272 -23.13 -3.52 14.91
CA VAL A 272 -23.35 -2.45 15.90
C VAL A 272 -22.93 -1.08 15.35
N HIS A 273 -21.75 -1.00 14.70
CA HIS A 273 -21.28 0.26 14.11
C HIS A 273 -22.23 0.78 13.02
N ARG A 274 -22.75 -0.11 12.17
CA ARG A 274 -23.73 0.26 11.13
C ARG A 274 -25.06 0.69 11.73
N SER A 275 -25.60 -0.09 12.67
CA SER A 275 -26.94 0.15 13.23
C SER A 275 -27.02 1.40 14.08
N LEU A 276 -25.93 1.72 14.79
CA LEU A 276 -25.86 2.90 15.68
C LEU A 276 -25.16 4.10 15.02
N GLY A 277 -24.73 4.00 13.77
CA GLY A 277 -24.02 5.09 13.08
C GLY A 277 -22.73 5.53 13.78
N LEU A 278 -22.04 4.60 14.44
CA LEU A 278 -20.84 4.94 15.22
C LEU A 278 -19.72 5.46 14.32
N SER A 279 -19.09 6.54 14.73
CA SER A 279 -17.92 7.09 14.06
C SER A 279 -16.67 6.24 14.31
N GLY A 280 -15.75 6.20 13.33
CA GLY A 280 -14.48 5.48 13.44
C GLY A 280 -14.57 4.01 13.03
N GLU A 281 -13.42 3.32 13.13
CA GLU A 281 -13.29 1.91 12.75
C GLU A 281 -13.67 0.98 13.92
N PRO A 282 -14.43 -0.12 13.70
CA PRO A 282 -14.59 -1.17 14.69
C PRO A 282 -13.24 -1.69 15.16
N ARG A 283 -13.17 -2.13 16.42
CA ARG A 283 -11.92 -2.69 16.98
C ARG A 283 -11.45 -3.94 16.24
N LEU A 284 -12.37 -4.67 15.62
CA LEU A 284 -12.12 -5.85 14.80
C LEU A 284 -13.20 -5.90 13.71
N THR A 285 -12.78 -6.22 12.48
CA THR A 285 -13.68 -6.55 11.37
C THR A 285 -13.46 -7.99 10.95
N ARG A 286 -14.38 -8.58 10.21
CA ARG A 286 -14.22 -9.93 9.65
C ARG A 286 -12.99 -10.01 8.75
N PHE A 287 -12.80 -8.98 7.91
CA PHE A 287 -11.63 -8.84 7.04
C PHE A 287 -10.32 -8.85 7.84
N LEU A 288 -10.20 -7.99 8.86
CA LEU A 288 -8.99 -7.94 9.69
C LEU A 288 -8.75 -9.25 10.44
N ALA A 289 -9.80 -9.90 10.94
CA ALA A 289 -9.67 -11.21 11.59
C ALA A 289 -9.10 -12.27 10.62
N SER A 290 -9.52 -12.24 9.36
CA SER A 290 -9.02 -13.16 8.33
C SER A 290 -7.55 -12.87 7.98
N GLU A 291 -7.16 -11.61 7.80
CA GLU A 291 -5.76 -11.23 7.55
C GLU A 291 -4.83 -11.62 8.71
N LEU A 292 -5.29 -11.51 9.96
CA LEU A 292 -4.48 -11.86 11.12
C LEU A 292 -4.29 -13.37 11.35
N ALA A 293 -5.04 -14.23 10.64
CA ALA A 293 -5.06 -15.67 10.90
C ALA A 293 -4.72 -16.55 9.69
N ARG A 294 -4.80 -16.03 8.48
CA ARG A 294 -4.58 -16.81 7.25
C ARG A 294 -3.20 -16.54 6.67
N ASP A 295 -2.72 -17.50 5.89
CA ASP A 295 -1.54 -17.28 5.05
C ASP A 295 -1.86 -16.27 3.95
N HIS A 296 -0.98 -15.28 3.80
CA HIS A 296 -0.99 -14.37 2.66
C HIS A 296 0.44 -13.91 2.35
N TYR A 297 1.07 -14.64 1.46
CA TYR A 297 2.37 -14.32 0.89
C TYR A 297 2.40 -14.69 -0.59
N TYR A 298 3.21 -13.98 -1.37
CA TYR A 298 3.10 -13.93 -2.82
C TYR A 298 4.42 -14.30 -3.51
N ASP A 299 4.31 -14.90 -4.71
CA ASP A 299 5.47 -15.11 -5.56
C ASP A 299 5.82 -13.81 -6.30
N ILE A 300 7.03 -13.34 -6.11
CA ILE A 300 7.59 -12.16 -6.79
C ILE A 300 8.48 -12.53 -7.98
N GLY A 301 8.43 -13.75 -8.43
CA GLY A 301 9.26 -14.26 -9.54
C GLY A 301 9.07 -13.45 -10.81
N ARG A 302 7.85 -13.04 -11.10
CA ARG A 302 7.54 -12.19 -12.25
C ARG A 302 8.17 -10.80 -12.12
N ALA A 303 8.04 -10.14 -10.97
CA ALA A 303 8.68 -8.85 -10.71
C ALA A 303 10.21 -8.93 -10.82
N ARG A 304 10.82 -10.02 -10.36
CA ARG A 304 12.25 -10.26 -10.50
C ARG A 304 12.69 -10.35 -11.94
N ARG A 305 11.99 -11.11 -12.76
CA ARG A 305 12.35 -11.32 -14.18
C ARG A 305 12.08 -10.10 -15.05
N GLU A 306 10.94 -9.45 -14.89
CA GLU A 306 10.48 -8.44 -15.85
C GLU A 306 10.84 -7.01 -15.41
N LEU A 307 10.89 -6.72 -14.10
CA LEU A 307 11.26 -5.41 -13.55
C LEU A 307 12.72 -5.36 -13.06
N GLY A 308 13.41 -6.50 -12.97
CA GLY A 308 14.70 -6.57 -12.26
C GLY A 308 14.57 -6.26 -10.76
N TYR A 309 13.38 -6.50 -10.18
CA TYR A 309 13.13 -6.24 -8.77
C TYR A 309 13.90 -7.21 -7.88
N ALA A 310 14.78 -6.68 -7.04
CA ALA A 310 15.47 -7.42 -6.01
C ALA A 310 15.47 -6.59 -4.72
N PRO A 311 14.88 -7.08 -3.62
CA PRO A 311 14.96 -6.40 -2.34
C PRO A 311 16.41 -6.09 -1.95
N GLN A 312 16.65 -4.89 -1.43
CA GLN A 312 18.00 -4.43 -1.08
C GLN A 312 18.40 -4.73 0.36
N CYS A 313 17.45 -5.17 1.17
CA CYS A 313 17.71 -5.65 2.51
C CYS A 313 16.86 -6.89 2.83
N SER A 314 17.34 -7.71 3.75
CA SER A 314 16.57 -8.84 4.30
C SER A 314 15.44 -8.35 5.21
N MET A 315 14.46 -9.22 5.50
CA MET A 315 13.43 -8.96 6.51
C MET A 315 14.03 -8.64 7.88
N ALA A 316 15.14 -9.31 8.24
CA ALA A 316 15.84 -9.06 9.50
C ALA A 316 16.39 -7.63 9.57
N GLU A 317 17.11 -7.20 8.54
CA GLU A 317 17.66 -5.83 8.46
C GLU A 317 16.57 -4.77 8.41
N ALA A 318 15.52 -4.98 7.62
CA ALA A 318 14.36 -4.09 7.55
C ALA A 318 13.70 -3.92 8.92
N THR A 319 13.56 -5.02 9.68
CA THR A 319 13.02 -5.01 11.04
C THR A 319 13.91 -4.22 12.00
N VAL A 320 15.23 -4.44 11.97
CA VAL A 320 16.20 -3.70 12.81
C VAL A 320 16.12 -2.19 12.54
N ARG A 321 16.15 -1.77 11.27
CA ARG A 321 16.05 -0.36 10.87
C ARG A 321 14.73 0.27 11.32
N THR A 322 13.64 -0.48 11.23
CA THR A 322 12.31 -0.03 11.65
C THR A 322 12.21 0.12 13.17
N VAL A 323 12.74 -0.85 13.93
CA VAL A 323 12.78 -0.78 15.41
C VAL A 323 13.63 0.41 15.87
N ALA A 324 14.76 0.67 15.22
CA ALA A 324 15.62 1.83 15.55
C ALA A 324 14.87 3.16 15.38
N ASP A 325 14.14 3.35 14.25
CA ASP A 325 13.34 4.55 14.01
C ASP A 325 12.18 4.68 15.02
N LEU A 326 11.52 3.57 15.35
CA LEU A 326 10.42 3.57 16.33
C LEU A 326 10.89 3.95 17.73
N LYS A 327 12.09 3.50 18.15
CA LYS A 327 12.71 3.90 19.41
C LYS A 327 13.08 5.38 19.41
N ALA A 328 13.79 5.86 18.38
CA ALA A 328 14.19 7.26 18.27
C ALA A 328 12.99 8.23 18.32
N ARG A 329 11.85 7.83 17.74
CA ARG A 329 10.62 8.63 17.81
C ARG A 329 9.92 8.57 19.18
N ALA A 330 10.08 7.47 19.93
CA ALA A 330 9.54 7.36 21.27
C ALA A 330 10.34 8.15 22.31
N ASP A 331 11.66 8.25 22.12
CA ASP A 331 12.58 8.99 23.00
C ASP A 331 12.55 10.52 22.74
N GLY A 332 12.00 10.95 21.61
CA GLY A 332 11.85 12.36 21.21
C GLY A 332 10.48 12.99 21.57
N LEU A 333 9.63 12.26 22.29
CA LEU A 333 8.35 12.72 22.85
C LEU A 333 8.45 12.84 24.38
#